data_38d079a147c99cd37082622ae1a369cb
#
_entry.id   38d079a147c99cd37082622ae1a369cb
#
_cell.length_a   1.000
_cell.length_b   1.000
_cell.length_c   1.000
_cell.angle_alpha   90.00
_cell.angle_beta   90.00
_cell.angle_gamma   90.00
#
_symmetry.space_group_name_H-M   'P 1'
#
loop_
_entity.id
_entity.type
_entity.pdbx_description
1 polymer ?
#
loop_
_entity_poly.entity_id
_entity_poly.type
_entity_poly.pdbx_seq_one_letter_code
_entity_poly.pdbx_strand_id
1 'polypeptide(L)'
;AAGGLIGGILTSDISCRSSYNAGDISGLYYAGGICGVMLNDTAEFNRCYTSGTVNAKDSGLALGALFGRITGSKEMILFALKRADNIGRTLVGSSGDFSACGKFVSEKELKSDDMLNNLNAGGNQYIHDYLGFQNGYPILAWEMTLEDFQAGSISSLNSSVSEADYTAENWKQVQKILADAADRIHQAADMEAVDAIRTETQTALKAIETLAGAQERKLQEAKEEAIHLLENYVDLESYRDEEKSEIQSLIANAKKYILLADTIAEVERHSSETRSKIDRIPDAWQYEHQLDMAAATQVDSYIMNIGEVIYTPYVKMSIQIARTAYDSLTERQKNMVTAYQILLDAEKQWEILEAENSYTDEDLALAAEVDKLIDAIGSVTEDSGEAIGKARYAYDSLPEKIKTIVSHPEVLIQAEQTYNQLKASKVVAAIAGIGEVTLEKKEQIFAVQ
;
A
#
# COMPACT_ATOMS: atom_id res chain seq x y z
N ALA A 1 50.05 34.51 1.21
CA ALA A 1 49.19 33.45 1.68
C ALA A 1 48.44 33.91 2.94
N ALA A 2 47.24 33.43 3.15
CA ALA A 2 46.45 33.65 4.36
C ALA A 2 45.86 32.28 4.77
N GLY A 3 45.97 31.97 6.04
CA GLY A 3 45.38 30.77 6.63
C GLY A 3 44.76 31.06 7.97
N GLY A 4 43.69 30.34 8.31
CA GLY A 4 42.99 30.56 9.57
C GLY A 4 43.83 30.26 10.81
N LEU A 5 44.69 29.26 10.73
CA LEU A 5 45.64 28.90 11.79
C LEU A 5 47.04 29.28 11.43
N ILE A 6 47.49 29.02 10.16
CA ILE A 6 48.84 29.24 9.72
C ILE A 6 48.85 29.87 8.31
N GLY A 7 49.52 31.03 8.15
CA GLY A 7 49.59 31.70 6.86
C GLY A 7 50.40 30.94 5.81
N GLY A 8 51.54 30.36 6.19
CA GLY A 8 52.37 29.56 5.29
C GLY A 8 53.46 28.76 5.99
N ILE A 9 53.72 27.57 5.50
CA ILE A 9 54.79 26.67 5.90
C ILE A 9 55.66 26.35 4.68
N LEU A 10 56.90 26.81 4.69
CA LEU A 10 57.79 26.65 3.56
C LEU A 10 58.86 25.58 3.79
N THR A 11 59.50 25.58 4.97
CA THR A 11 60.66 24.72 5.26
C THR A 11 60.67 24.12 6.66
N SER A 12 59.72 24.48 7.52
CA SER A 12 59.70 24.05 8.94
C SER A 12 58.79 22.89 9.20
N ASP A 13 59.19 22.00 10.11
CA ASP A 13 58.33 20.95 10.63
C ASP A 13 57.33 21.59 11.63
N ILE A 14 56.09 21.42 11.36
CA ILE A 14 54.98 21.95 12.21
C ILE A 14 53.98 20.82 12.44
N SER A 15 53.60 20.65 13.69
CA SER A 15 52.45 19.83 14.06
C SER A 15 51.37 20.72 14.65
N CYS A 16 50.22 20.79 13.98
CA CYS A 16 49.02 21.49 14.42
C CYS A 16 47.93 20.51 14.69
N ARG A 17 47.50 20.42 15.94
CA ARG A 17 46.47 19.44 16.38
C ARG A 17 45.43 20.14 17.20
N SER A 18 44.21 19.60 17.17
CA SER A 18 43.10 20.03 18.00
C SER A 18 42.98 21.57 18.02
N SER A 19 42.78 22.13 16.84
CA SER A 19 42.67 23.56 16.62
C SER A 19 41.58 23.88 15.63
N TYR A 20 40.94 25.01 15.75
CA TYR A 20 39.91 25.39 14.80
C TYR A 20 40.04 26.86 14.35
N ASN A 21 39.46 27.16 13.20
CA ASN A 21 39.26 28.50 12.72
C ASN A 21 37.79 28.80 12.52
N ALA A 22 37.27 29.79 13.23
CA ALA A 22 35.91 30.30 13.06
C ALA A 22 35.84 31.65 12.32
N GLY A 23 37.02 32.26 12.13
CA GLY A 23 37.13 33.57 11.47
C GLY A 23 37.17 33.48 9.94
N ASP A 24 36.72 34.56 9.29
CA ASP A 24 36.78 34.70 7.85
C ASP A 24 38.21 34.99 7.38
N ILE A 25 38.65 34.28 6.36
CA ILE A 25 40.01 34.42 5.81
C ILE A 25 39.97 35.11 4.45
N SER A 26 40.83 36.09 4.28
CA SER A 26 41.01 36.77 3.00
C SER A 26 42.47 36.86 2.62
N GLY A 27 42.81 36.32 1.45
CA GLY A 27 44.20 36.29 0.92
C GLY A 27 44.30 36.86 -0.47
N LEU A 28 45.53 37.37 -0.81
CA LEU A 28 45.83 37.89 -2.15
C LEU A 28 46.10 36.77 -3.15
N TYR A 29 46.89 35.76 -2.77
CA TYR A 29 47.34 34.68 -3.68
C TYR A 29 46.85 33.29 -3.28
N TYR A 30 47.05 32.92 -2.04
CA TYR A 30 46.63 31.62 -1.50
C TYR A 30 45.84 31.87 -0.21
N ALA A 31 44.69 31.27 -0.14
CA ALA A 31 43.92 31.33 1.09
C ALA A 31 43.28 29.97 1.42
N GLY A 32 43.38 29.57 2.67
CA GLY A 32 42.80 28.32 3.18
C GLY A 32 42.26 28.53 4.60
N GLY A 33 41.19 27.87 4.93
CA GLY A 33 40.53 27.96 6.25
C GLY A 33 41.44 27.47 7.40
N ILE A 34 42.39 26.58 7.11
CA ILE A 34 43.39 26.10 8.04
C ILE A 34 44.77 26.68 7.71
N CYS A 35 45.28 26.45 6.50
CA CYS A 35 46.59 26.93 6.11
C CYS A 35 46.57 27.54 4.70
N GLY A 36 47.23 28.71 4.53
CA GLY A 36 47.27 29.37 3.25
C GLY A 36 48.14 28.62 2.22
N VAL A 37 49.38 28.28 2.58
CA VAL A 37 50.29 27.50 1.76
C VAL A 37 51.14 26.57 2.61
N MET A 38 51.26 25.30 2.17
CA MET A 38 52.12 24.27 2.77
C MET A 38 52.98 23.64 1.68
N LEU A 39 54.26 23.91 1.72
CA LEU A 39 55.26 23.36 0.77
C LEU A 39 56.20 22.34 1.43
N ASN A 40 56.01 22.08 2.71
CA ASN A 40 56.78 21.10 3.48
C ASN A 40 55.97 19.84 3.74
N ASP A 41 56.46 18.71 3.29
CA ASP A 41 55.79 17.39 3.42
C ASP A 41 55.85 16.81 4.85
N THR A 42 56.65 17.39 5.75
CA THR A 42 56.75 16.95 7.14
C THR A 42 55.77 17.65 8.07
N ALA A 43 55.12 18.74 7.62
CA ALA A 43 54.09 19.41 8.39
C ALA A 43 52.83 18.53 8.56
N GLU A 44 52.28 18.51 9.77
CA GLU A 44 51.11 17.70 10.12
C GLU A 44 49.97 18.56 10.66
N PHE A 45 48.78 18.31 10.11
CA PHE A 45 47.53 18.84 10.65
C PHE A 45 46.62 17.69 11.04
N ASN A 46 46.09 17.70 12.24
CA ASN A 46 45.25 16.60 12.70
C ASN A 46 44.16 17.08 13.64
N ARG A 47 42.94 16.61 13.42
CA ARG A 47 41.78 16.93 14.25
C ARG A 47 41.54 18.44 14.37
N CYS A 48 41.62 19.13 13.22
CA CYS A 48 41.30 20.51 13.11
C CYS A 48 40.08 20.76 12.24
N TYR A 49 39.37 21.84 12.48
CA TYR A 49 38.25 22.21 11.59
C TYR A 49 38.25 23.70 11.28
N THR A 50 37.50 24.05 10.23
CA THR A 50 37.22 25.47 9.93
C THR A 50 35.72 25.64 9.65
N SER A 51 35.14 26.69 10.25
CA SER A 51 33.75 27.11 10.05
C SER A 51 33.63 28.49 9.41
N GLY A 52 34.74 29.25 9.31
CA GLY A 52 34.78 30.57 8.66
C GLY A 52 34.76 30.49 7.12
N THR A 53 34.54 31.66 6.49
CA THR A 53 34.63 31.81 5.03
C THR A 53 36.06 31.99 4.55
N VAL A 54 36.35 31.57 3.31
CA VAL A 54 37.66 31.81 2.68
C VAL A 54 37.41 32.63 1.43
N ASN A 55 38.01 33.83 1.34
CA ASN A 55 37.82 34.77 0.26
C ASN A 55 39.15 35.19 -0.37
N ALA A 56 39.13 35.59 -1.66
CA ALA A 56 40.22 36.25 -2.31
C ALA A 56 39.96 37.74 -2.43
N LYS A 57 41.04 38.53 -2.31
CA LYS A 57 40.97 39.98 -2.61
C LYS A 57 41.14 40.27 -4.10
N ASP A 58 41.74 39.35 -4.84
CA ASP A 58 41.94 39.45 -6.31
C ASP A 58 41.63 38.13 -7.01
N SER A 59 41.26 38.20 -8.29
CA SER A 59 40.80 37.11 -9.13
C SER A 59 41.89 36.19 -9.61
N GLY A 60 42.62 35.53 -8.76
CA GLY A 60 43.61 34.74 -9.49
C GLY A 60 44.24 33.53 -8.88
N LEU A 61 44.06 33.19 -7.63
CA LEU A 61 44.89 32.15 -7.11
C LEU A 61 44.17 31.16 -6.21
N ALA A 62 44.81 30.13 -5.77
CA ALA A 62 44.22 28.97 -5.20
C ALA A 62 43.54 29.24 -3.85
N LEU A 63 42.20 29.08 -3.83
CA LEU A 63 41.33 29.17 -2.67
C LEU A 63 40.78 27.78 -2.32
N GLY A 64 41.15 27.28 -1.17
CA GLY A 64 40.63 26.00 -0.68
C GLY A 64 39.95 26.15 0.65
N ALA A 65 38.95 25.32 0.92
CA ALA A 65 38.25 25.35 2.20
C ALA A 65 39.19 25.05 3.37
N LEU A 66 40.16 24.17 3.20
CA LEU A 66 41.19 23.83 4.19
C LEU A 66 42.56 24.49 3.86
N PHE A 67 43.03 24.28 2.65
CA PHE A 67 44.35 24.77 2.20
C PHE A 67 44.23 25.59 0.92
N GLY A 68 44.94 26.73 0.84
CA GLY A 68 45.10 27.41 -0.44
C GLY A 68 45.95 26.61 -1.42
N ARG A 69 47.11 26.17 -0.97
CA ARG A 69 48.01 25.31 -1.75
C ARG A 69 48.78 24.34 -0.85
N ILE A 70 48.89 23.10 -1.25
CA ILE A 70 49.80 22.12 -0.63
C ILE A 70 50.64 21.43 -1.71
N THR A 71 51.80 20.92 -1.33
CA THR A 71 52.60 19.97 -2.10
C THR A 71 52.48 18.58 -1.49
N GLY A 72 52.18 17.60 -2.32
CA GLY A 72 51.94 16.22 -1.87
C GLY A 72 50.53 15.97 -1.33
N SER A 73 50.13 14.72 -1.28
CA SER A 73 48.89 14.26 -0.69
C SER A 73 49.22 13.55 0.61
N LYS A 74 48.68 14.03 1.73
CA LYS A 74 48.81 13.44 3.08
C LYS A 74 47.46 13.10 3.62
N GLU A 75 47.37 12.00 4.35
CA GLU A 75 46.18 11.67 5.14
C GLU A 75 46.10 12.57 6.38
N MET A 76 45.03 13.33 6.49
CA MET A 76 44.81 14.29 7.55
C MET A 76 43.35 14.16 8.04
N ILE A 77 43.13 14.34 9.33
CA ILE A 77 41.76 14.38 9.90
C ILE A 77 41.38 15.84 10.07
N LEU A 78 40.82 16.40 8.97
CA LEU A 78 40.43 17.79 8.91
C LEU A 78 38.98 17.92 8.41
N PHE A 79 38.29 18.94 8.88
CA PHE A 79 36.92 19.19 8.50
C PHE A 79 36.71 20.64 8.08
N ALA A 80 35.97 20.83 6.99
CA ALA A 80 35.53 22.15 6.53
C ALA A 80 34.00 22.22 6.52
N LEU A 81 33.43 23.24 7.14
CA LEU A 81 32.00 23.47 7.09
C LEU A 81 31.55 23.76 5.66
N LYS A 82 30.59 22.97 5.17
CA LYS A 82 29.96 23.20 3.86
C LYS A 82 28.90 24.30 4.01
N ARG A 83 29.17 25.44 3.36
CA ARG A 83 28.28 26.62 3.38
C ARG A 83 27.81 26.95 1.96
N ALA A 84 26.78 27.76 1.85
CA ALA A 84 26.26 28.22 0.56
C ALA A 84 27.30 29.02 -0.24
N ASP A 85 28.17 29.79 0.43
CA ASP A 85 29.21 30.60 -0.17
C ASP A 85 30.47 29.84 -0.59
N ASN A 86 30.60 28.55 -0.20
CA ASN A 86 31.68 27.67 -0.61
C ASN A 86 31.20 26.47 -1.47
N ILE A 87 29.99 26.53 -1.98
CA ILE A 87 29.47 25.53 -2.94
C ILE A 87 30.34 25.57 -4.20
N GLY A 88 30.89 24.40 -4.58
CA GLY A 88 31.80 24.26 -5.73
C GLY A 88 33.25 24.53 -5.42
N ARG A 89 33.64 24.91 -4.20
CA ARG A 89 35.05 24.98 -3.80
C ARG A 89 35.59 23.59 -3.48
N THR A 90 36.91 23.45 -3.69
CA THR A 90 37.65 22.28 -3.28
C THR A 90 38.19 22.42 -1.86
N LEU A 91 38.56 21.32 -1.21
CA LEU A 91 39.28 21.35 0.06
C LEU A 91 40.63 22.04 -0.04
N VAL A 92 41.32 21.86 -1.17
CA VAL A 92 42.57 22.46 -1.51
C VAL A 92 42.42 23.28 -2.78
N GLY A 93 42.92 24.51 -2.82
CA GLY A 93 42.76 25.41 -3.96
C GLY A 93 43.68 25.09 -5.14
N SER A 94 44.77 24.33 -4.95
CA SER A 94 45.64 23.87 -6.05
C SER A 94 45.05 22.63 -6.73
N SER A 95 45.46 22.40 -8.01
CA SER A 95 45.05 21.21 -8.73
C SER A 95 45.73 19.95 -8.19
N GLY A 96 44.99 18.86 -8.08
CA GLY A 96 45.47 17.54 -7.61
C GLY A 96 44.34 16.76 -6.90
N ASP A 97 44.61 15.48 -6.61
CA ASP A 97 43.75 14.69 -5.74
C ASP A 97 44.17 14.89 -4.27
N PHE A 98 43.33 15.59 -3.55
CA PHE A 98 43.53 15.92 -2.14
C PHE A 98 42.40 15.38 -1.27
N SER A 99 41.71 14.34 -1.72
CA SER A 99 40.60 13.71 -0.98
C SER A 99 41.03 13.16 0.40
N ALA A 100 42.31 12.79 0.54
CA ALA A 100 42.91 12.36 1.80
C ALA A 100 43.17 13.52 2.79
N CYS A 101 43.12 14.77 2.36
CA CYS A 101 43.41 15.93 3.22
C CYS A 101 42.30 16.38 4.12
N GLY A 102 41.12 15.72 4.06
CA GLY A 102 39.99 16.09 4.89
C GLY A 102 38.64 15.92 4.19
N LYS A 103 37.58 16.44 4.77
CA LYS A 103 36.23 16.39 4.18
C LYS A 103 35.40 17.64 4.48
N PHE A 104 34.42 17.90 3.59
CA PHE A 104 33.34 18.81 3.88
C PHE A 104 32.30 18.14 4.79
N VAL A 105 31.80 18.92 5.74
CA VAL A 105 30.74 18.50 6.66
C VAL A 105 29.61 19.54 6.69
N SER A 106 28.39 19.11 6.88
CA SER A 106 27.24 19.97 7.10
C SER A 106 27.30 20.61 8.50
N GLU A 107 26.50 21.64 8.72
CA GLU A 107 26.34 22.26 10.04
C GLU A 107 25.85 21.24 11.08
N LYS A 108 24.89 20.40 10.71
CA LYS A 108 24.37 19.34 11.59
C LYS A 108 25.46 18.31 11.96
N GLU A 109 26.28 17.92 10.99
CA GLU A 109 27.39 17.01 11.25
C GLU A 109 28.45 17.63 12.13
N LEU A 110 28.82 18.91 11.89
CA LEU A 110 29.83 19.58 12.69
C LEU A 110 29.43 19.77 14.16
N LYS A 111 28.14 19.87 14.43
CA LYS A 111 27.56 20.01 15.79
C LYS A 111 27.25 18.65 16.46
N SER A 112 27.50 17.54 15.81
CA SER A 112 27.13 16.20 16.30
C SER A 112 28.11 15.64 17.32
N ASP A 113 27.60 14.76 18.18
CA ASP A 113 28.43 13.97 19.13
C ASP A 113 29.46 13.13 18.37
N ASP A 114 29.12 12.58 17.19
CA ASP A 114 30.05 11.83 16.33
C ASP A 114 31.22 12.71 15.88
N MET A 115 30.99 13.96 15.54
CA MET A 115 32.05 14.89 15.17
C MET A 115 32.95 15.21 16.38
N LEU A 116 32.35 15.49 17.54
CA LEU A 116 33.10 15.73 18.77
C LEU A 116 34.00 14.54 19.11
N ASN A 117 33.46 13.31 19.01
CA ASN A 117 34.23 12.07 19.19
C ASN A 117 35.40 11.93 18.20
N ASN A 118 35.16 12.26 16.90
CA ASN A 118 36.22 12.26 15.88
C ASN A 118 37.32 13.27 16.18
N LEU A 119 36.95 14.46 16.62
CA LEU A 119 37.92 15.51 17.00
C LEU A 119 38.69 15.14 18.26
N ASN A 120 38.06 14.42 19.20
CA ASN A 120 38.65 13.99 20.48
C ASN A 120 39.32 12.62 20.46
N ALA A 121 39.38 11.91 19.34
CA ALA A 121 39.93 10.55 19.28
C ALA A 121 41.43 10.43 19.70
N GLY A 122 42.09 11.51 20.02
CA GLY A 122 43.49 11.58 20.54
C GLY A 122 43.64 12.32 21.85
N GLY A 123 42.55 12.61 22.54
CA GLY A 123 42.51 13.38 23.79
C GLY A 123 41.32 14.35 23.81
N ASN A 124 40.73 14.54 24.96
CA ASN A 124 39.52 15.37 25.16
C ASN A 124 39.87 16.88 25.14
N GLN A 125 40.15 17.38 23.97
CA GLN A 125 40.51 18.80 23.76
C GLN A 125 39.29 19.66 23.41
N TYR A 126 38.30 19.09 22.73
CA TYR A 126 37.08 19.77 22.32
C TYR A 126 35.91 19.41 23.20
N ILE A 127 35.03 20.40 23.39
CA ILE A 127 33.76 20.25 24.09
C ILE A 127 32.64 20.85 23.25
N HIS A 128 31.41 20.49 23.56
CA HIS A 128 30.24 21.15 22.98
C HIS A 128 30.12 22.59 23.40
N ASP A 129 29.78 23.45 22.45
CA ASP A 129 29.44 24.87 22.72
C ASP A 129 27.96 25.01 23.06
N TYR A 130 27.58 24.65 24.28
CA TYR A 130 26.19 24.72 24.72
C TYR A 130 25.71 26.18 24.96
N LEU A 131 26.61 27.12 25.07
CA LEU A 131 26.29 28.54 25.26
C LEU A 131 26.24 29.32 23.95
N GLY A 132 26.65 28.73 22.84
CA GLY A 132 26.60 29.34 21.51
C GLY A 132 27.71 30.34 21.21
N PHE A 133 28.84 30.30 21.92
CA PHE A 133 30.00 31.18 21.67
C PHE A 133 30.53 31.08 20.24
N GLN A 134 30.48 29.89 19.67
CA GLN A 134 30.86 29.55 18.28
C GLN A 134 29.69 29.00 17.48
N ASN A 135 28.49 29.53 17.67
CA ASN A 135 27.27 29.07 16.98
C ASN A 135 26.95 27.59 17.22
N GLY A 136 27.41 27.01 18.34
CA GLY A 136 27.22 25.62 18.72
C GLY A 136 28.20 24.65 18.04
N TYR A 137 29.25 25.11 17.35
CA TYR A 137 30.34 24.27 16.85
C TYR A 137 31.31 23.90 18.01
N PRO A 138 32.01 22.75 17.94
CA PRO A 138 32.93 22.36 19.00
C PRO A 138 33.93 23.46 19.33
N ILE A 139 34.14 23.74 20.58
CA ILE A 139 35.16 24.68 21.10
C ILE A 139 36.21 23.94 21.90
N LEU A 140 37.34 24.57 22.19
CA LEU A 140 38.38 23.94 22.99
C LEU A 140 38.00 24.07 24.50
N ALA A 141 38.27 23.00 25.27
CA ALA A 141 37.87 22.90 26.65
C ALA A 141 38.38 24.04 27.53
N TRP A 142 39.53 24.63 27.20
CA TRP A 142 40.09 25.78 27.95
C TRP A 142 39.39 27.12 27.64
N GLU A 143 38.53 27.17 26.62
CA GLU A 143 37.77 28.38 26.24
C GLU A 143 36.53 28.56 27.11
N MET A 144 36.17 27.57 27.95
CA MET A 144 35.01 27.62 28.79
C MET A 144 35.35 27.16 30.23
N THR A 145 34.75 27.80 31.22
CA THR A 145 34.89 27.33 32.60
C THR A 145 34.00 26.09 32.85
N LEU A 146 34.35 25.28 33.85
CA LEU A 146 33.51 24.14 34.24
C LEU A 146 32.08 24.61 34.63
N GLU A 147 31.97 25.72 35.35
CA GLU A 147 30.68 26.28 35.77
C GLU A 147 29.81 26.69 34.56
N ASP A 148 30.41 27.37 33.56
CA ASP A 148 29.69 27.73 32.33
C ASP A 148 29.27 26.50 31.54
N PHE A 149 30.13 25.46 31.46
CA PHE A 149 29.84 24.22 30.79
C PHE A 149 28.72 23.44 31.49
N GLN A 150 28.70 23.42 32.81
CA GLN A 150 27.62 22.83 33.62
C GLN A 150 26.29 23.56 33.35
N ALA A 151 26.30 24.90 33.44
CA ALA A 151 25.10 25.71 33.20
C ALA A 151 24.55 25.54 31.76
N GLY A 152 25.45 25.58 30.78
CA GLY A 152 25.11 25.36 29.37
C GLY A 152 24.53 23.97 29.10
N SER A 153 25.11 22.93 29.69
CA SER A 153 24.64 21.57 29.60
C SER A 153 23.24 21.38 30.16
N ILE A 154 22.95 21.94 31.34
CA ILE A 154 21.63 21.91 31.96
C ILE A 154 20.61 22.69 31.07
N SER A 155 20.97 23.86 30.58
CA SER A 155 20.13 24.64 29.69
C SER A 155 19.80 23.90 28.40
N SER A 156 20.80 23.23 27.79
CA SER A 156 20.65 22.40 26.60
C SER A 156 19.71 21.22 26.84
N LEU A 157 19.84 20.50 27.93
CA LEU A 157 18.95 19.38 28.30
C LEU A 157 17.51 19.86 28.47
N ASN A 158 17.28 20.95 29.20
CA ASN A 158 15.96 21.52 29.40
C ASN A 158 15.32 21.96 28.07
N SER A 159 16.11 22.52 27.15
CA SER A 159 15.63 22.98 25.84
C SER A 159 15.38 21.86 24.85
N SER A 160 15.89 20.66 25.13
CA SER A 160 15.74 19.48 24.24
C SER A 160 14.38 18.83 24.31
N VAL A 161 13.55 19.19 25.28
CA VAL A 161 12.20 18.61 25.51
C VAL A 161 11.18 19.70 25.70
N SER A 162 9.94 19.43 25.37
CA SER A 162 8.82 20.36 25.54
C SER A 162 7.67 19.65 26.27
N GLU A 163 7.05 20.30 27.24
CA GLU A 163 5.88 19.81 27.96
C GLU A 163 4.76 19.40 27.01
N ALA A 164 4.61 20.14 25.91
CA ALA A 164 3.57 19.88 24.90
C ALA A 164 3.72 18.52 24.20
N ASP A 165 4.91 17.91 24.26
CA ASP A 165 5.19 16.63 23.60
C ASP A 165 4.84 15.41 24.46
N TYR A 166 4.42 15.61 25.72
CA TYR A 166 4.22 14.53 26.68
C TYR A 166 2.83 14.56 27.33
N THR A 167 2.42 13.42 27.86
CA THR A 167 1.29 13.40 28.81
C THR A 167 1.74 14.05 30.14
N ALA A 168 0.79 14.52 30.94
CA ALA A 168 1.08 15.13 32.24
C ALA A 168 1.86 14.18 33.20
N GLU A 169 1.66 12.86 33.07
CA GLU A 169 2.38 11.86 33.85
C GLU A 169 3.81 11.66 33.33
N ASN A 170 3.97 11.52 32.02
CA ASN A 170 5.29 11.39 31.40
C ASN A 170 6.11 12.68 31.61
N TRP A 171 5.46 13.85 31.53
CA TRP A 171 6.15 15.12 31.82
C TRP A 171 6.71 15.20 33.24
N LYS A 172 5.99 14.70 34.23
CA LYS A 172 6.54 14.60 35.61
C LYS A 172 7.79 13.70 35.69
N GLN A 173 7.83 12.61 34.90
CA GLN A 173 9.01 11.78 34.83
C GLN A 173 10.17 12.51 34.15
N VAL A 174 9.92 13.22 33.03
CA VAL A 174 10.89 14.08 32.35
C VAL A 174 11.46 15.12 33.32
N GLN A 175 10.60 15.85 34.04
CA GLN A 175 11.03 16.86 35.03
C GLN A 175 11.91 16.25 36.14
N LYS A 176 11.57 15.04 36.62
CA LYS A 176 12.38 14.35 37.63
C LYS A 176 13.75 13.97 37.10
N ILE A 177 13.83 13.45 35.85
CA ILE A 177 15.09 13.09 35.19
C ILE A 177 15.96 14.35 35.03
N LEU A 178 15.38 15.46 34.57
CA LEU A 178 16.10 16.73 34.39
C LEU A 178 16.60 17.32 35.71
N ALA A 179 15.80 17.26 36.77
CA ALA A 179 16.22 17.71 38.10
C ALA A 179 17.37 16.88 38.64
N ASP A 180 17.29 15.53 38.59
CA ASP A 180 18.39 14.65 39.01
C ASP A 180 19.68 14.93 38.21
N ALA A 181 19.53 15.09 36.88
CA ALA A 181 20.64 15.40 35.99
C ALA A 181 21.29 16.75 36.37
N ALA A 182 20.50 17.79 36.65
CA ALA A 182 21.01 19.08 37.04
C ALA A 182 21.81 19.02 38.36
N ASP A 183 21.31 18.30 39.36
CA ASP A 183 22.00 18.10 40.63
C ASP A 183 23.34 17.37 40.46
N ARG A 184 23.35 16.32 39.65
CA ARG A 184 24.56 15.54 39.32
C ARG A 184 25.58 16.35 38.52
N ILE A 185 25.11 17.13 37.51
CA ILE A 185 25.95 18.02 36.69
C ILE A 185 26.62 19.08 37.57
N HIS A 186 25.89 19.71 38.50
CA HIS A 186 26.50 20.68 39.45
C HIS A 186 27.59 20.05 40.38
N GLN A 187 27.51 18.75 40.66
CA GLN A 187 28.46 18.03 41.46
C GLN A 187 29.61 17.40 40.65
N ALA A 188 29.55 17.47 39.34
CA ALA A 188 30.57 16.86 38.48
C ALA A 188 31.92 17.55 38.64
N ALA A 189 33.00 16.74 38.74
CA ALA A 189 34.33 17.24 39.00
C ALA A 189 35.02 17.86 37.78
N ASP A 190 34.59 17.49 36.57
CA ASP A 190 35.18 17.93 35.32
C ASP A 190 34.13 17.86 34.18
N MET A 191 34.51 18.33 33.01
CA MET A 191 33.62 18.39 31.82
C MET A 191 33.32 16.99 31.26
N GLU A 192 34.21 16.02 31.44
CA GLU A 192 33.98 14.63 30.97
C GLU A 192 32.87 14.00 31.81
N ALA A 193 32.88 14.19 33.11
CA ALA A 193 31.81 13.76 34.00
C ALA A 193 30.46 14.41 33.65
N VAL A 194 30.46 15.70 33.28
CA VAL A 194 29.25 16.41 32.81
C VAL A 194 28.70 15.77 31.54
N ASP A 195 29.56 15.50 30.54
CA ASP A 195 29.13 14.87 29.28
C ASP A 195 28.62 13.45 29.47
N ALA A 196 29.21 12.67 30.37
CA ALA A 196 28.74 11.34 30.74
C ALA A 196 27.30 11.39 31.30
N ILE A 197 27.07 12.30 32.28
CA ILE A 197 25.73 12.51 32.88
C ILE A 197 24.73 12.96 31.83
N ARG A 198 25.12 13.87 30.96
CA ARG A 198 24.29 14.37 29.87
C ARG A 198 23.87 13.26 28.91
N THR A 199 24.80 12.40 28.50
CA THR A 199 24.53 11.26 27.58
C THR A 199 23.58 10.25 28.23
N GLU A 200 23.79 9.93 29.51
CA GLU A 200 22.89 9.08 30.29
C GLU A 200 21.48 9.70 30.37
N THR A 201 21.41 10.99 30.66
CA THR A 201 20.15 11.73 30.76
C THR A 201 19.39 11.76 29.44
N GLN A 202 20.07 12.03 28.33
CA GLN A 202 19.44 11.97 26.99
C GLN A 202 18.90 10.57 26.67
N THR A 203 19.60 9.52 27.06
CA THR A 203 19.14 8.15 26.88
C THR A 203 17.89 7.88 27.73
N ALA A 204 17.87 8.36 28.97
CA ALA A 204 16.70 8.24 29.85
C ALA A 204 15.50 9.04 29.33
N LEU A 205 15.72 10.26 28.82
CA LEU A 205 14.65 11.07 28.19
C LEU A 205 14.07 10.42 26.94
N LYS A 206 14.90 9.81 26.08
CA LYS A 206 14.44 9.08 24.88
C LYS A 206 13.59 7.85 25.21
N ALA A 207 13.74 7.30 26.40
CA ALA A 207 12.95 6.15 26.87
C ALA A 207 11.53 6.57 27.32
N ILE A 208 11.26 7.86 27.55
CA ILE A 208 9.93 8.36 27.90
C ILE A 208 9.11 8.54 26.63
N GLU A 209 7.98 7.86 26.55
CA GLU A 209 7.10 7.93 25.39
C GLU A 209 6.49 9.34 25.21
N THR A 210 6.68 9.89 24.04
CA THR A 210 6.02 11.16 23.63
C THR A 210 4.58 10.93 23.16
N LEU A 211 3.77 11.98 23.09
CA LEU A 211 2.43 11.93 22.49
C LEU A 211 2.46 11.42 21.04
N ALA A 212 3.44 11.90 20.27
CA ALA A 212 3.62 11.44 18.88
C ALA A 212 4.01 9.96 18.83
N GLY A 213 4.94 9.50 19.67
CA GLY A 213 5.32 8.09 19.76
C GLY A 213 4.15 7.18 20.18
N ALA A 214 3.33 7.65 21.13
CA ALA A 214 2.13 6.93 21.54
C ALA A 214 1.09 6.82 20.41
N GLN A 215 0.93 7.89 19.59
CA GLN A 215 0.05 7.86 18.43
C GLN A 215 0.58 6.92 17.35
N GLU A 216 1.88 6.96 17.06
CA GLU A 216 2.52 6.07 16.08
C GLU A 216 2.39 4.60 16.50
N ARG A 217 2.66 4.30 17.78
CA ARG A 217 2.47 2.96 18.33
C ARG A 217 1.02 2.47 18.19
N LYS A 218 0.03 3.31 18.57
CA LYS A 218 -1.40 2.96 18.41
C LYS A 218 -1.78 2.73 16.96
N LEU A 219 -1.24 3.52 16.04
CA LEU A 219 -1.47 3.33 14.61
C LEU A 219 -0.88 2.00 14.13
N GLN A 220 0.34 1.68 14.59
CA GLN A 220 0.98 0.42 14.25
C GLN A 220 0.21 -0.79 14.80
N GLU A 221 -0.20 -0.73 16.07
CA GLU A 221 -1.06 -1.75 16.71
C GLU A 221 -2.36 -1.96 15.93
N ALA A 222 -3.02 -0.85 15.54
CA ALA A 222 -4.26 -0.92 14.75
C ALA A 222 -4.03 -1.55 13.36
N LYS A 223 -2.90 -1.26 12.69
CA LYS A 223 -2.54 -1.89 11.43
C LYS A 223 -2.35 -3.40 11.57
N GLU A 224 -1.61 -3.83 12.58
CA GLU A 224 -1.36 -5.25 12.85
C GLU A 224 -2.64 -6.00 13.19
N GLU A 225 -3.49 -5.42 14.05
CA GLU A 225 -4.78 -5.99 14.41
C GLU A 225 -5.71 -6.11 13.20
N ALA A 226 -5.80 -5.06 12.37
CA ALA A 226 -6.65 -5.08 11.18
C ALA A 226 -6.17 -6.11 10.15
N ILE A 227 -4.86 -6.27 9.96
CA ILE A 227 -4.29 -7.29 9.07
C ILE A 227 -4.59 -8.69 9.61
N HIS A 228 -4.34 -8.92 10.90
CA HIS A 228 -4.62 -10.20 11.55
C HIS A 228 -6.11 -10.57 11.46
N LEU A 229 -6.99 -9.59 11.67
CA LEU A 229 -8.43 -9.78 11.55
C LEU A 229 -8.84 -10.16 10.13
N LEU A 230 -8.27 -9.54 9.10
CA LEU A 230 -8.56 -9.88 7.71
C LEU A 230 -8.03 -11.27 7.33
N GLU A 231 -6.85 -11.65 7.79
CA GLU A 231 -6.25 -12.96 7.51
C GLU A 231 -7.05 -14.12 8.09
N ASN A 232 -7.76 -13.86 9.19
CA ASN A 232 -8.56 -14.86 9.91
C ASN A 232 -10.07 -14.58 9.79
N TYR A 233 -10.48 -13.72 8.86
CA TYR A 233 -11.86 -13.26 8.77
C TYR A 233 -12.83 -14.36 8.37
N VAL A 234 -12.43 -15.24 7.46
CA VAL A 234 -13.22 -16.37 6.99
C VAL A 234 -12.37 -17.63 6.93
N ASP A 235 -13.02 -18.78 7.06
CA ASP A 235 -12.40 -20.07 6.80
C ASP A 235 -12.34 -20.29 5.29
N LEU A 236 -11.15 -20.12 4.71
CA LEU A 236 -10.93 -20.30 3.28
C LEU A 236 -11.24 -21.71 2.77
N GLU A 237 -11.19 -22.73 3.65
CA GLU A 237 -11.50 -24.10 3.23
C GLU A 237 -13.00 -24.29 2.91
N SER A 238 -13.85 -23.39 3.38
CA SER A 238 -15.27 -23.36 3.05
C SER A 238 -15.59 -22.80 1.66
N TYR A 239 -14.59 -22.25 0.94
CA TYR A 239 -14.76 -21.66 -0.39
C TYR A 239 -14.14 -22.51 -1.49
N ARG A 240 -14.58 -22.34 -2.74
CA ARG A 240 -13.99 -22.98 -3.92
C ARG A 240 -12.69 -22.23 -4.30
N ASP A 241 -11.87 -22.83 -5.14
CA ASP A 241 -10.54 -22.31 -5.49
C ASP A 241 -10.57 -20.93 -6.15
N GLU A 242 -11.62 -20.60 -6.92
CA GLU A 242 -11.79 -19.28 -7.54
C GLU A 242 -12.06 -18.22 -6.49
N GLU A 243 -13.03 -18.47 -5.60
CA GLU A 243 -13.38 -17.54 -4.52
C GLU A 243 -12.26 -17.42 -3.48
N LYS A 244 -11.55 -18.51 -3.15
CA LYS A 244 -10.33 -18.46 -2.33
C LYS A 244 -9.33 -17.48 -2.90
N SER A 245 -9.06 -17.56 -4.22
CA SER A 245 -8.11 -16.70 -4.90
C SER A 245 -8.56 -15.24 -4.90
N GLU A 246 -9.86 -14.99 -5.07
CA GLU A 246 -10.44 -13.65 -4.98
C GLU A 246 -10.30 -13.06 -3.58
N ILE A 247 -10.68 -13.83 -2.54
CA ILE A 247 -10.57 -13.41 -1.13
C ILE A 247 -9.11 -13.11 -0.78
N GLN A 248 -8.18 -13.99 -1.16
CA GLN A 248 -6.75 -13.77 -0.92
C GLN A 248 -6.24 -12.50 -1.60
N SER A 249 -6.70 -12.21 -2.82
CA SER A 249 -6.36 -11.00 -3.55
C SER A 249 -6.92 -9.75 -2.88
N LEU A 250 -8.16 -9.80 -2.37
CA LEU A 250 -8.77 -8.71 -1.61
C LEU A 250 -7.99 -8.42 -0.33
N ILE A 251 -7.60 -9.47 0.41
CA ILE A 251 -6.81 -9.34 1.64
C ILE A 251 -5.42 -8.77 1.33
N ALA A 252 -4.74 -9.28 0.30
CA ALA A 252 -3.42 -8.80 -0.09
C ALA A 252 -3.42 -7.32 -0.49
N ASN A 253 -4.45 -6.88 -1.22
CA ASN A 253 -4.63 -5.48 -1.58
C ASN A 253 -4.93 -4.61 -0.34
N ALA A 254 -5.81 -5.08 0.55
CA ALA A 254 -6.13 -4.37 1.79
C ALA A 254 -4.90 -4.17 2.66
N LYS A 255 -4.08 -5.22 2.85
CA LYS A 255 -2.81 -5.14 3.60
C LYS A 255 -1.91 -4.02 3.07
N LYS A 256 -1.77 -3.91 1.76
CA LYS A 256 -0.96 -2.85 1.15
C LYS A 256 -1.46 -1.45 1.53
N TYR A 257 -2.77 -1.22 1.49
CA TYR A 257 -3.35 0.08 1.84
C TYR A 257 -3.34 0.34 3.35
N ILE A 258 -3.58 -0.70 4.17
CA ILE A 258 -3.49 -0.60 5.64
C ILE A 258 -2.07 -0.22 6.07
N LEU A 259 -1.03 -0.83 5.46
CA LEU A 259 0.36 -0.48 5.77
C LEU A 259 0.71 0.97 5.40
N LEU A 260 0.12 1.50 4.35
CA LEU A 260 0.34 2.88 3.87
C LEU A 260 -0.55 3.91 4.59
N ALA A 261 -1.52 3.50 5.39
CA ALA A 261 -2.42 4.41 6.09
C ALA A 261 -1.69 5.28 7.11
N ASP A 262 -2.03 6.56 7.17
CA ASP A 262 -1.47 7.54 8.10
C ASP A 262 -2.36 7.74 9.35
N THR A 263 -3.56 7.18 9.36
CA THR A 263 -4.53 7.30 10.45
C THR A 263 -5.24 5.98 10.75
N ILE A 264 -5.65 5.80 12.03
CA ILE A 264 -6.45 4.65 12.46
C ILE A 264 -7.79 4.58 11.68
N ALA A 265 -8.39 5.72 11.40
CA ALA A 265 -9.65 5.79 10.63
C ALA A 265 -9.49 5.23 9.20
N GLU A 266 -8.35 5.46 8.55
CA GLU A 266 -8.03 4.85 7.25
C GLU A 266 -7.84 3.35 7.35
N VAL A 267 -7.14 2.87 8.40
CA VAL A 267 -6.97 1.45 8.69
C VAL A 267 -8.33 0.76 8.83
N GLU A 268 -9.22 1.32 9.67
CA GLU A 268 -10.57 0.81 9.91
C GLU A 268 -11.42 0.80 8.64
N ARG A 269 -11.36 1.88 7.84
CA ARG A 269 -12.05 1.98 6.56
C ARG A 269 -11.60 0.87 5.60
N HIS A 270 -10.30 0.70 5.37
CA HIS A 270 -9.79 -0.34 4.46
C HIS A 270 -10.15 -1.75 4.94
N SER A 271 -10.08 -2.00 6.26
CA SER A 271 -10.47 -3.27 6.85
C SER A 271 -11.96 -3.54 6.67
N SER A 272 -12.83 -2.58 6.98
CA SER A 272 -14.30 -2.73 6.90
C SER A 272 -14.79 -2.87 5.45
N GLU A 273 -14.25 -2.07 4.52
CA GLU A 273 -14.57 -2.17 3.09
C GLU A 273 -14.19 -3.55 2.53
N THR A 274 -13.05 -4.08 2.95
CA THR A 274 -12.58 -5.40 2.50
C THR A 274 -13.46 -6.51 3.05
N ARG A 275 -13.82 -6.48 4.34
CA ARG A 275 -14.77 -7.42 4.94
C ARG A 275 -16.10 -7.40 4.21
N SER A 276 -16.63 -6.21 3.94
CA SER A 276 -17.89 -6.05 3.20
C SER A 276 -17.84 -6.61 1.77
N LYS A 277 -16.66 -6.64 1.15
CA LYS A 277 -16.46 -7.31 -0.16
C LYS A 277 -16.43 -8.82 -0.01
N ILE A 278 -15.71 -9.32 1.00
CA ILE A 278 -15.61 -10.76 1.29
C ILE A 278 -17.00 -11.33 1.64
N ASP A 279 -17.80 -10.62 2.43
CA ASP A 279 -19.16 -11.02 2.83
C ASP A 279 -20.13 -11.24 1.63
N ARG A 280 -19.80 -10.69 0.46
CA ARG A 280 -20.59 -10.86 -0.76
C ARG A 280 -20.18 -12.08 -1.59
N ILE A 281 -19.07 -12.68 -1.25
CA ILE A 281 -18.55 -13.87 -1.95
C ILE A 281 -19.21 -15.09 -1.32
N PRO A 282 -19.98 -15.86 -2.08
CA PRO A 282 -20.66 -17.04 -1.54
C PRO A 282 -19.65 -18.14 -1.21
N ASP A 283 -19.83 -18.81 -0.09
CA ASP A 283 -19.08 -20.01 0.21
C ASP A 283 -19.52 -21.19 -0.71
N ALA A 284 -18.80 -22.30 -0.68
CA ALA A 284 -19.06 -23.45 -1.54
C ALA A 284 -20.48 -24.00 -1.32
N TRP A 285 -20.96 -24.00 -0.05
CA TRP A 285 -22.32 -24.46 0.25
C TRP A 285 -23.38 -23.52 -0.30
N GLN A 286 -23.22 -22.22 -0.11
CA GLN A 286 -24.12 -21.19 -0.65
C GLN A 286 -24.19 -21.26 -2.16
N TYR A 287 -23.04 -21.41 -2.80
CA TYR A 287 -22.96 -21.54 -4.26
C TYR A 287 -23.68 -22.79 -4.78
N GLU A 288 -23.43 -23.96 -4.17
CA GLU A 288 -24.13 -25.19 -4.52
C GLU A 288 -25.63 -25.08 -4.25
N HIS A 289 -26.01 -24.45 -3.13
CA HIS A 289 -27.41 -24.23 -2.79
C HIS A 289 -28.12 -23.35 -3.81
N GLN A 290 -27.45 -22.29 -4.30
CA GLN A 290 -27.99 -21.45 -5.38
C GLN A 290 -28.17 -22.23 -6.68
N LEU A 291 -27.20 -23.08 -7.03
CA LEU A 291 -27.35 -23.96 -8.22
C LEU A 291 -28.50 -24.95 -8.08
N ASP A 292 -28.68 -25.54 -6.90
CA ASP A 292 -29.78 -26.45 -6.64
C ASP A 292 -31.14 -25.75 -6.69
N MET A 293 -31.24 -24.57 -6.09
CA MET A 293 -32.44 -23.73 -6.18
C MET A 293 -32.75 -23.33 -7.62
N ALA A 294 -31.72 -22.96 -8.39
CA ALA A 294 -31.90 -22.61 -9.80
C ALA A 294 -32.42 -23.80 -10.62
N ALA A 295 -31.85 -25.00 -10.39
CA ALA A 295 -32.29 -26.23 -11.05
C ALA A 295 -33.75 -26.58 -10.68
N ALA A 296 -34.11 -26.51 -9.41
CA ALA A 296 -35.48 -26.73 -8.93
C ALA A 296 -36.47 -25.72 -9.50
N THR A 297 -36.10 -24.43 -9.49
CA THR A 297 -36.91 -23.33 -10.07
C THR A 297 -37.13 -23.52 -11.57
N GLN A 298 -36.11 -24.00 -12.28
CA GLN A 298 -36.25 -24.31 -13.70
C GLN A 298 -37.29 -25.42 -13.94
N VAL A 299 -37.29 -26.46 -13.09
CA VAL A 299 -38.29 -27.54 -13.16
C VAL A 299 -39.67 -27.01 -12.78
N ASP A 300 -39.78 -26.20 -11.74
CA ASP A 300 -41.06 -25.53 -11.42
C ASP A 300 -41.60 -24.73 -12.59
N SER A 301 -40.71 -24.03 -13.33
CA SER A 301 -41.09 -23.30 -14.53
C SER A 301 -41.60 -24.23 -15.64
N TYR A 302 -40.98 -25.37 -15.85
CA TYR A 302 -41.49 -26.35 -16.81
C TYR A 302 -42.88 -26.89 -16.43
N ILE A 303 -43.06 -27.19 -15.14
CA ILE A 303 -44.34 -27.70 -14.62
C ILE A 303 -45.43 -26.61 -14.76
N MET A 304 -45.12 -25.39 -14.41
CA MET A 304 -46.09 -24.27 -14.51
C MET A 304 -46.47 -23.97 -15.96
N ASN A 305 -45.57 -24.20 -16.90
CA ASN A 305 -45.79 -24.01 -18.33
C ASN A 305 -46.68 -25.11 -18.98
N ILE A 306 -46.99 -26.20 -18.25
CA ILE A 306 -47.97 -27.20 -18.72
C ILE A 306 -49.35 -26.52 -18.92
N GLY A 307 -49.71 -25.60 -18.00
CA GLY A 307 -50.97 -24.88 -18.06
C GLY A 307 -52.17 -25.76 -17.89
N GLU A 308 -53.27 -25.43 -18.57
CA GLU A 308 -54.47 -26.26 -18.60
C GLU A 308 -54.22 -27.53 -19.40
N VAL A 309 -54.54 -28.69 -18.80
CA VAL A 309 -54.32 -29.99 -19.46
C VAL A 309 -55.44 -30.29 -20.43
N ILE A 310 -55.18 -29.99 -21.70
CA ILE A 310 -56.05 -30.32 -22.85
C ILE A 310 -55.37 -31.35 -23.73
N TYR A 311 -56.16 -32.21 -24.40
CA TYR A 311 -55.61 -33.30 -25.19
C TYR A 311 -54.95 -32.78 -26.46
N THR A 312 -53.67 -32.42 -26.34
CA THR A 312 -52.81 -31.91 -27.44
C THR A 312 -51.41 -32.52 -27.32
N PRO A 313 -50.74 -32.86 -28.44
CA PRO A 313 -49.33 -33.30 -28.39
C PRO A 313 -48.42 -32.27 -27.73
N TYR A 314 -48.77 -30.98 -27.78
CA TYR A 314 -48.04 -29.95 -27.07
C TYR A 314 -48.07 -30.13 -25.57
N VAL A 315 -49.28 -30.32 -25.00
CA VAL A 315 -49.44 -30.55 -23.55
C VAL A 315 -48.78 -31.86 -23.11
N LYS A 316 -48.97 -32.95 -23.90
CA LYS A 316 -48.27 -34.24 -23.66
C LYS A 316 -46.75 -34.00 -23.51
N MET A 317 -46.21 -33.24 -24.43
CA MET A 317 -44.79 -32.98 -24.50
C MET A 317 -44.33 -32.07 -23.37
N SER A 318 -45.11 -31.04 -23.01
CA SER A 318 -44.82 -30.22 -21.85
C SER A 318 -44.76 -31.03 -20.55
N ILE A 319 -45.67 -32.00 -20.40
CA ILE A 319 -45.68 -32.93 -19.25
C ILE A 319 -44.42 -33.81 -19.29
N GLN A 320 -44.08 -34.36 -20.45
CA GLN A 320 -42.89 -35.21 -20.60
C GLN A 320 -41.59 -34.45 -20.35
N ILE A 321 -41.46 -33.19 -20.80
CA ILE A 321 -40.32 -32.31 -20.50
C ILE A 321 -40.23 -32.09 -18.99
N ALA A 322 -41.34 -31.68 -18.35
CA ALA A 322 -41.38 -31.42 -16.92
C ALA A 322 -41.00 -32.70 -16.13
N ARG A 323 -41.51 -33.86 -16.52
CA ARG A 323 -41.18 -35.16 -15.91
C ARG A 323 -39.69 -35.48 -16.10
N THR A 324 -39.17 -35.40 -17.31
CA THR A 324 -37.78 -35.69 -17.59
C THR A 324 -36.85 -34.76 -16.83
N ALA A 325 -37.19 -33.48 -16.80
CA ALA A 325 -36.43 -32.47 -16.04
C ALA A 325 -36.45 -32.80 -14.54
N TYR A 326 -37.62 -33.12 -13.96
CA TYR A 326 -37.74 -33.51 -12.56
C TYR A 326 -36.94 -34.76 -12.22
N ASP A 327 -37.03 -35.81 -13.05
CA ASP A 327 -36.34 -37.08 -12.83
C ASP A 327 -34.81 -36.96 -12.94
N SER A 328 -34.33 -35.96 -13.68
CA SER A 328 -32.89 -35.65 -13.78
C SER A 328 -32.30 -34.95 -12.56
N LEU A 329 -33.15 -34.42 -11.67
CA LEU A 329 -32.72 -33.77 -10.47
C LEU A 329 -32.15 -34.75 -9.43
N THR A 330 -31.17 -34.29 -8.65
CA THR A 330 -30.73 -34.98 -7.43
C THR A 330 -31.85 -34.95 -6.37
N GLU A 331 -31.79 -35.84 -5.40
CA GLU A 331 -32.78 -35.89 -4.30
C GLU A 331 -32.84 -34.56 -3.52
N ARG A 332 -31.70 -33.86 -3.38
CA ARG A 332 -31.63 -32.56 -2.74
C ARG A 332 -32.41 -31.48 -3.54
N GLN A 333 -32.26 -31.49 -4.85
CA GLN A 333 -32.96 -30.58 -5.77
C GLN A 333 -34.44 -30.89 -5.87
N LYS A 334 -34.84 -32.18 -5.91
CA LYS A 334 -36.23 -32.63 -5.92
C LYS A 334 -37.00 -32.09 -4.70
N ASN A 335 -36.37 -32.10 -3.53
CA ASN A 335 -36.97 -31.53 -2.31
C ASN A 335 -37.23 -30.03 -2.35
N MET A 336 -36.58 -29.30 -3.30
CA MET A 336 -36.75 -27.85 -3.51
C MET A 336 -37.84 -27.53 -4.56
N VAL A 337 -38.28 -28.51 -5.33
CA VAL A 337 -39.33 -28.33 -6.34
C VAL A 337 -40.67 -28.11 -5.61
N THR A 338 -41.33 -27.01 -5.88
CA THR A 338 -42.60 -26.62 -5.20
C THR A 338 -43.83 -27.04 -5.98
N ALA A 339 -43.75 -27.20 -7.28
CA ALA A 339 -44.85 -27.50 -8.19
C ALA A 339 -45.07 -28.98 -8.45
N TYR A 340 -44.36 -29.89 -7.77
CA TYR A 340 -44.36 -31.32 -8.09
C TYR A 340 -45.78 -31.94 -8.10
N GLN A 341 -46.69 -31.54 -7.21
CA GLN A 341 -48.05 -32.01 -7.18
C GLN A 341 -48.81 -31.65 -8.46
N ILE A 342 -48.55 -30.49 -9.05
CA ILE A 342 -49.16 -30.03 -10.30
C ILE A 342 -48.74 -30.97 -11.46
N LEU A 343 -47.50 -31.42 -11.47
CA LEU A 343 -47.00 -32.39 -12.48
C LEU A 343 -47.75 -33.72 -12.36
N LEU A 344 -47.90 -34.24 -11.13
CA LEU A 344 -48.63 -35.49 -10.91
C LEU A 344 -50.08 -35.39 -11.34
N ASP A 345 -50.75 -34.29 -11.02
CA ASP A 345 -52.12 -34.05 -11.42
C ASP A 345 -52.28 -33.93 -12.95
N ALA A 346 -51.34 -33.25 -13.60
CA ALA A 346 -51.31 -33.09 -15.05
C ALA A 346 -51.12 -34.45 -15.74
N GLU A 347 -50.19 -35.27 -15.29
CA GLU A 347 -49.96 -36.66 -15.80
C GLU A 347 -51.23 -37.49 -15.71
N LYS A 348 -51.88 -37.50 -14.54
CA LYS A 348 -53.10 -38.22 -14.33
C LYS A 348 -54.25 -37.76 -15.23
N GLN A 349 -54.39 -36.45 -15.40
CA GLN A 349 -55.41 -35.86 -16.27
C GLN A 349 -55.13 -36.17 -17.74
N TRP A 350 -53.83 -36.18 -18.14
CA TRP A 350 -53.41 -36.57 -19.48
C TRP A 350 -53.78 -38.01 -19.80
N GLU A 351 -53.54 -38.97 -18.91
CA GLU A 351 -53.91 -40.37 -19.07
C GLU A 351 -55.41 -40.54 -19.37
N ILE A 352 -56.28 -39.80 -18.68
CA ILE A 352 -57.74 -39.81 -18.90
C ILE A 352 -58.05 -39.28 -20.32
N LEU A 353 -57.50 -38.17 -20.71
CA LEU A 353 -57.72 -37.54 -22.02
C LEU A 353 -57.16 -38.38 -23.16
N GLU A 354 -56.02 -39.07 -23.00
CA GLU A 354 -55.45 -39.95 -23.98
C GLU A 354 -56.33 -41.20 -24.29
N ALA A 355 -57.06 -41.67 -23.29
CA ALA A 355 -58.01 -42.80 -23.43
C ALA A 355 -59.28 -42.41 -24.23
N GLU A 356 -59.63 -41.12 -24.28
CA GLU A 356 -60.88 -40.59 -24.87
C GLU A 356 -60.81 -40.09 -26.31
N ASN A 357 -59.59 -39.91 -26.91
CA ASN A 357 -59.47 -39.14 -28.15
C ASN A 357 -58.83 -39.89 -29.36
N SER A 358 -59.44 -39.79 -30.54
CA SER A 358 -58.90 -40.19 -31.84
C SER A 358 -58.99 -39.08 -32.89
N TYR A 359 -58.04 -39.07 -33.84
CA TYR A 359 -57.90 -38.01 -34.87
C TYR A 359 -58.20 -38.46 -36.28
N THR A 360 -58.57 -37.51 -37.17
CA THR A 360 -58.77 -37.66 -38.62
C THR A 360 -57.49 -37.49 -39.39
N ASP A 361 -57.41 -38.02 -40.62
CA ASP A 361 -56.22 -37.86 -41.51
C ASP A 361 -55.95 -36.41 -41.85
N GLU A 362 -56.96 -35.53 -41.86
CA GLU A 362 -56.84 -34.11 -42.14
C GLU A 362 -56.21 -33.35 -40.93
N ASP A 363 -56.59 -33.74 -39.71
CA ASP A 363 -56.00 -33.26 -38.49
C ASP A 363 -54.49 -33.57 -38.43
N LEU A 364 -54.14 -34.82 -38.82
CA LEU A 364 -52.72 -35.27 -38.87
C LEU A 364 -51.88 -34.49 -39.91
N ALA A 365 -52.46 -34.12 -41.06
CA ALA A 365 -51.79 -33.37 -42.11
C ALA A 365 -51.47 -31.90 -41.69
N LEU A 366 -52.39 -31.26 -40.99
CA LEU A 366 -52.21 -29.89 -40.47
C LEU A 366 -51.15 -29.85 -39.39
N ALA A 367 -51.12 -30.81 -38.48
CA ALA A 367 -50.07 -30.95 -37.46
C ALA A 367 -48.69 -31.20 -38.05
N ALA A 368 -48.61 -32.04 -39.10
CA ALA A 368 -47.33 -32.34 -39.75
C ALA A 368 -46.72 -31.13 -40.48
N GLU A 369 -47.51 -30.11 -40.86
CA GLU A 369 -47.00 -28.89 -41.45
C GLU A 369 -46.33 -27.98 -40.39
N VAL A 370 -46.90 -27.95 -39.17
CA VAL A 370 -46.29 -27.25 -38.04
C VAL A 370 -45.02 -27.94 -37.56
N ASP A 371 -45.00 -29.29 -37.50
CA ASP A 371 -43.83 -30.06 -37.19
C ASP A 371 -42.63 -29.72 -38.09
N LYS A 372 -42.86 -29.55 -39.41
CA LYS A 372 -41.81 -29.14 -40.34
C LYS A 372 -41.24 -27.73 -40.03
N LEU A 373 -42.05 -26.80 -39.56
CA LEU A 373 -41.57 -25.49 -39.16
C LEU A 373 -40.74 -25.54 -37.88
N ILE A 374 -41.11 -26.44 -36.94
CA ILE A 374 -40.36 -26.66 -35.71
C ILE A 374 -39.02 -27.32 -36.02
N ASP A 375 -39.02 -28.35 -36.86
CA ASP A 375 -37.80 -29.08 -37.30
C ASP A 375 -36.81 -28.11 -38.03
N ALA A 376 -37.34 -27.15 -38.76
CA ALA A 376 -36.55 -26.16 -39.49
C ALA A 376 -35.81 -25.16 -38.58
N ILE A 377 -36.13 -25.11 -37.29
CA ILE A 377 -35.39 -24.25 -36.32
C ILE A 377 -33.93 -24.72 -36.18
N GLY A 378 -33.69 -26.07 -36.21
CA GLY A 378 -32.37 -26.65 -36.10
C GLY A 378 -31.63 -26.27 -34.81
N SER A 379 -30.32 -26.11 -34.89
CA SER A 379 -29.51 -25.67 -33.75
C SER A 379 -29.76 -24.23 -33.43
N VAL A 380 -30.13 -23.94 -32.18
CA VAL A 380 -30.47 -22.57 -31.73
C VAL A 380 -29.22 -21.72 -31.62
N THR A 381 -29.22 -20.61 -32.36
CA THR A 381 -28.19 -19.57 -32.33
C THR A 381 -28.81 -18.19 -32.02
N GLU A 382 -27.99 -17.16 -31.93
CA GLU A 382 -28.46 -15.77 -31.77
C GLU A 382 -29.39 -15.30 -32.92
N ASP A 383 -29.26 -15.87 -34.09
CA ASP A 383 -30.04 -15.51 -35.29
C ASP A 383 -31.33 -16.38 -35.43
N SER A 384 -31.59 -17.33 -34.57
CA SER A 384 -32.74 -18.24 -34.66
C SER A 384 -34.09 -17.56 -34.29
N GLY A 385 -34.10 -16.32 -33.86
CA GLY A 385 -35.31 -15.63 -33.38
C GLY A 385 -36.45 -15.59 -34.36
N GLU A 386 -36.17 -15.41 -35.69
CA GLU A 386 -37.18 -15.36 -36.74
C GLU A 386 -37.82 -16.75 -37.00
N ALA A 387 -37.03 -17.78 -37.07
CA ALA A 387 -37.50 -19.15 -37.27
C ALA A 387 -38.36 -19.64 -36.12
N ILE A 388 -37.92 -19.39 -34.88
CA ILE A 388 -38.65 -19.69 -33.64
C ILE A 388 -39.98 -18.92 -33.62
N GLY A 389 -39.99 -17.64 -33.98
CA GLY A 389 -41.22 -16.82 -34.03
C GLY A 389 -42.24 -17.35 -35.06
N LYS A 390 -41.77 -17.77 -36.25
CA LYS A 390 -42.63 -18.35 -37.29
C LYS A 390 -43.25 -19.68 -36.83
N ALA A 391 -42.48 -20.58 -36.24
CA ALA A 391 -42.95 -21.88 -35.73
C ALA A 391 -43.99 -21.67 -34.62
N ARG A 392 -43.73 -20.73 -33.71
CA ARG A 392 -44.64 -20.36 -32.61
C ARG A 392 -45.96 -19.79 -33.17
N TYR A 393 -45.91 -18.87 -34.12
CA TYR A 393 -47.10 -18.33 -34.77
C TYR A 393 -47.97 -19.38 -35.44
N ALA A 394 -47.37 -20.30 -36.22
CA ALA A 394 -48.08 -21.36 -36.91
C ALA A 394 -48.73 -22.35 -35.90
N TYR A 395 -48.00 -22.73 -34.84
CA TYR A 395 -48.49 -23.57 -33.75
C TYR A 395 -49.68 -22.92 -33.03
N ASP A 396 -49.57 -21.65 -32.64
CA ASP A 396 -50.61 -20.95 -31.89
C ASP A 396 -51.88 -20.72 -32.73
N SER A 397 -51.75 -20.74 -34.08
CA SER A 397 -52.87 -20.59 -35.02
C SER A 397 -53.67 -21.85 -35.24
N LEU A 398 -53.16 -23.02 -34.80
CA LEU A 398 -53.93 -24.27 -34.92
C LEU A 398 -55.12 -24.32 -33.96
N PRO A 399 -56.25 -24.97 -34.35
CA PRO A 399 -57.27 -25.36 -33.41
C PRO A 399 -56.72 -26.21 -32.25
N GLU A 400 -57.24 -26.04 -31.07
CA GLU A 400 -56.73 -26.71 -29.85
C GLU A 400 -56.65 -28.24 -30.00
N LYS A 401 -57.67 -28.83 -30.71
CA LYS A 401 -57.67 -30.27 -31.01
C LYS A 401 -56.43 -30.65 -31.86
N ILE A 402 -56.02 -29.82 -32.83
CA ILE A 402 -54.94 -30.15 -33.78
C ILE A 402 -53.55 -29.85 -33.14
N LYS A 403 -53.46 -28.86 -32.22
CA LYS A 403 -52.22 -28.63 -31.46
C LYS A 403 -51.75 -29.86 -30.73
N THR A 404 -52.69 -30.77 -30.42
CA THR A 404 -52.44 -32.03 -29.68
C THR A 404 -51.69 -33.10 -30.51
N ILE A 405 -51.70 -33.00 -31.83
CA ILE A 405 -51.06 -33.96 -32.71
C ILE A 405 -49.79 -33.40 -33.39
N VAL A 406 -49.35 -32.23 -32.99
CA VAL A 406 -48.02 -31.71 -33.31
C VAL A 406 -46.98 -32.56 -32.57
N SER A 407 -46.00 -33.16 -33.31
CA SER A 407 -45.13 -34.22 -32.79
C SER A 407 -43.98 -33.70 -31.93
N HIS A 408 -43.54 -32.40 -32.12
CA HIS A 408 -42.34 -31.86 -31.52
C HIS A 408 -42.53 -30.46 -30.85
N PRO A 409 -43.64 -30.20 -30.17
CA PRO A 409 -43.87 -28.88 -29.56
C PRO A 409 -42.84 -28.52 -28.46
N GLU A 410 -42.18 -29.54 -27.88
CA GLU A 410 -41.06 -29.40 -26.94
C GLU A 410 -39.82 -28.83 -27.56
N VAL A 411 -39.54 -29.18 -28.80
CA VAL A 411 -38.39 -28.61 -29.52
C VAL A 411 -38.57 -27.09 -29.66
N LEU A 412 -39.80 -26.65 -29.94
CA LEU A 412 -40.15 -25.25 -29.97
C LEU A 412 -39.96 -24.59 -28.62
N ILE A 413 -40.45 -25.21 -27.54
CA ILE A 413 -40.30 -24.69 -26.16
C ILE A 413 -38.81 -24.62 -25.78
N GLN A 414 -38.07 -25.68 -26.07
CA GLN A 414 -36.66 -25.79 -25.75
C GLN A 414 -35.82 -24.78 -26.58
N ALA A 415 -36.21 -24.55 -27.82
CA ALA A 415 -35.59 -23.56 -28.69
C ALA A 415 -35.80 -22.15 -28.12
N GLU A 416 -36.99 -21.82 -27.69
CA GLU A 416 -37.30 -20.53 -27.02
C GLU A 416 -36.49 -20.33 -25.76
N GLN A 417 -36.41 -21.37 -24.91
CA GLN A 417 -35.64 -21.32 -23.67
C GLN A 417 -34.14 -21.19 -23.93
N THR A 418 -33.60 -21.99 -24.87
CA THR A 418 -32.19 -21.93 -25.24
C THR A 418 -31.85 -20.54 -25.81
N TYR A 419 -32.71 -19.99 -26.64
CA TYR A 419 -32.54 -18.67 -27.22
C TYR A 419 -32.52 -17.57 -26.13
N ASN A 420 -33.43 -17.68 -25.14
CA ASN A 420 -33.46 -16.76 -24.01
C ASN A 420 -32.23 -16.91 -23.09
N GLN A 421 -31.75 -18.15 -22.89
CA GLN A 421 -30.51 -18.42 -22.12
C GLN A 421 -29.29 -17.85 -22.83
N LEU A 422 -29.18 -18.00 -24.16
CA LEU A 422 -28.11 -17.41 -24.94
C LEU A 422 -28.07 -15.90 -24.80
N LYS A 423 -29.24 -15.25 -24.88
CA LYS A 423 -29.36 -13.82 -24.62
C LYS A 423 -28.98 -13.42 -23.20
N ALA A 424 -29.48 -14.19 -22.20
CA ALA A 424 -29.16 -13.95 -20.79
C ALA A 424 -27.66 -14.12 -20.51
N SER A 425 -27.02 -15.18 -21.08
CA SER A 425 -25.59 -15.44 -20.94
C SER A 425 -24.75 -14.31 -21.55
N LYS A 426 -25.19 -13.72 -22.66
CA LYS A 426 -24.52 -12.57 -23.28
C LYS A 426 -24.55 -11.34 -22.38
N VAL A 427 -25.71 -11.08 -21.75
CA VAL A 427 -25.85 -9.98 -20.77
C VAL A 427 -24.95 -10.24 -19.57
N VAL A 428 -24.95 -11.48 -19.01
CA VAL A 428 -24.08 -11.85 -17.89
C VAL A 428 -22.61 -11.70 -18.26
N ALA A 429 -22.21 -12.15 -19.46
CA ALA A 429 -20.83 -12.00 -19.95
C ALA A 429 -20.45 -10.52 -20.13
N ALA A 430 -21.39 -9.69 -20.65
CA ALA A 430 -21.18 -8.25 -20.78
C ALA A 430 -21.04 -7.58 -19.40
N ILE A 431 -21.88 -7.97 -18.43
CA ILE A 431 -21.79 -7.49 -17.05
C ILE A 431 -20.46 -7.93 -16.42
N ALA A 432 -20.06 -9.18 -16.58
CA ALA A 432 -18.78 -9.71 -16.09
C ALA A 432 -17.57 -8.98 -16.74
N GLY A 433 -17.70 -8.61 -18.03
CA GLY A 433 -16.72 -7.84 -18.79
C GLY A 433 -16.52 -6.40 -18.27
N ILE A 434 -17.48 -5.86 -17.54
CA ILE A 434 -17.38 -4.53 -16.93
C ILE A 434 -16.30 -4.54 -15.83
N GLY A 435 -16.13 -5.67 -15.11
CA GLY A 435 -15.16 -5.81 -14.02
C GLY A 435 -15.43 -4.81 -12.88
N GLU A 436 -14.36 -4.34 -12.25
CA GLU A 436 -14.49 -3.37 -11.17
C GLU A 436 -15.14 -2.07 -11.67
N VAL A 437 -16.21 -1.64 -10.99
CA VAL A 437 -17.02 -0.48 -11.41
C VAL A 437 -16.30 0.80 -11.04
N THR A 438 -15.76 1.50 -12.04
CA THR A 438 -15.15 2.82 -11.89
C THR A 438 -16.01 3.89 -12.61
N LEU A 439 -15.82 5.16 -12.25
CA LEU A 439 -16.51 6.29 -12.90
C LEU A 439 -16.27 6.37 -14.41
N GLU A 440 -15.12 5.88 -14.88
CA GLU A 440 -14.74 5.89 -16.31
C GLU A 440 -15.51 4.84 -17.14
N LYS A 441 -16.03 3.79 -16.51
CA LYS A 441 -16.79 2.72 -17.17
C LYS A 441 -18.30 2.94 -17.21
N LYS A 442 -18.76 4.12 -16.79
CA LYS A 442 -20.19 4.48 -16.73
C LYS A 442 -20.93 4.23 -18.04
N GLU A 443 -20.32 4.59 -19.20
CA GLU A 443 -20.93 4.42 -20.51
C GLU A 443 -21.07 2.95 -20.92
N GLN A 444 -20.11 2.07 -20.54
CA GLN A 444 -20.21 0.63 -20.80
C GLN A 444 -21.30 -0.04 -19.96
N ILE A 445 -21.55 0.44 -18.76
CA ILE A 445 -22.62 -0.07 -17.88
C ILE A 445 -24.00 0.26 -18.44
N PHE A 446 -24.18 1.47 -18.99
CA PHE A 446 -25.46 1.86 -19.62
C PHE A 446 -25.73 1.16 -20.95
N ALA A 447 -24.70 0.65 -21.65
CA ALA A 447 -24.87 -0.09 -22.89
C ALA A 447 -25.40 -1.53 -22.69
N VAL A 448 -25.43 -2.04 -21.45
CA VAL A 448 -25.91 -3.39 -21.09
C VAL A 448 -27.35 -3.37 -20.54
N GLN A 449 -27.90 -2.19 -20.20
CA GLN A 449 -29.33 -2.01 -19.88
C GLN A 449 -30.18 -2.00 -21.15
#